data_fa84236758ae9beef4cbb8212fe76fa3
#
_entry.id   fa84236758ae9beef4cbb8212fe76fa3
#
_cell.length_a   1.000
_cell.length_b   1.000
_cell.length_c   1.000
_cell.angle_alpha   90.00
_cell.angle_beta   90.00
_cell.angle_gamma   90.00
#
_symmetry.space_group_name_H-M   'P 1'
#
loop_
_entity.id
_entity.type
_entity.pdbx_description
1 polymer ?
#
loop_
_entity_poly.entity_id
_entity_poly.type
_entity_poly.pdbx_seq_one_letter_code
_entity_poly.pdbx_strand_id
1 'polypeptide(L)'
;GFAMLLNVKKINQINNFKNFKFFDENIFLYLENDDFCKRLVDHNEEIYVVPKSKINHLGGKAVSQKFSEEVELSRNWHWIWSKFYFNRKHKGYFFALINGLPTFTSAVLKCVLYLVIFNPEKSKIYLHRAMGYLNALIGRKSFFRPNIKI
;
A
#
# COMPACT_ATOMS: atom_id res chain seq x y z
N GLY A 1 -9.03 3.96 -4.25
CA GLY A 1 -10.03 4.15 -5.28
C GLY A 1 -9.43 4.38 -6.65
N PHE A 2 -10.07 3.87 -7.69
CA PHE A 2 -9.61 4.04 -9.06
C PHE A 2 -10.23 5.25 -9.77
N ALA A 3 -11.16 5.94 -9.13
CA ALA A 3 -11.72 7.19 -9.60
C ALA A 3 -12.07 8.10 -8.43
N MET A 4 -11.53 9.30 -8.45
CA MET A 4 -11.77 10.33 -7.45
C MET A 4 -11.97 11.67 -8.16
N LEU A 5 -13.01 12.41 -7.77
CA LEU A 5 -13.21 13.79 -8.18
C LEU A 5 -12.80 14.69 -7.01
N LEU A 6 -11.86 15.59 -7.24
CA LEU A 6 -11.27 16.42 -6.19
C LEU A 6 -11.62 17.90 -6.43
N ASN A 7 -12.13 18.58 -5.40
CA ASN A 7 -12.25 20.01 -5.40
C ASN A 7 -10.91 20.66 -5.02
N VAL A 8 -10.03 20.80 -6.01
CA VAL A 8 -8.67 21.33 -5.83
C VAL A 8 -8.68 22.71 -5.22
N LYS A 9 -9.63 23.59 -5.63
CA LYS A 9 -9.74 24.94 -5.09
C LYS A 9 -10.02 24.94 -3.58
N LYS A 10 -10.94 24.09 -3.14
CA LYS A 10 -11.26 23.95 -1.71
C LYS A 10 -10.08 23.37 -0.93
N ILE A 11 -9.45 22.32 -1.44
CA ILE A 11 -8.29 21.69 -0.80
C ILE A 11 -7.14 22.68 -0.61
N ASN A 12 -6.87 23.52 -1.62
CA ASN A 12 -5.83 24.55 -1.54
C ASN A 12 -6.14 25.69 -0.55
N GLN A 13 -7.39 25.85 -0.14
CA GLN A 13 -7.82 26.85 0.85
C GLN A 13 -7.65 26.37 2.29
N ILE A 14 -7.44 25.08 2.52
CA ILE A 14 -7.22 24.55 3.87
C ILE A 14 -5.86 25.03 4.36
N ASN A 15 -5.84 25.90 5.38
CA ASN A 15 -4.68 26.70 5.82
C ASN A 15 -3.41 25.88 6.16
N ASN A 16 -3.56 24.62 6.56
CA ASN A 16 -2.45 23.72 6.85
C ASN A 16 -1.95 22.94 5.62
N PHE A 17 -2.54 23.19 4.46
CA PHE A 17 -2.28 22.46 3.23
C PHE A 17 -1.40 23.25 2.23
N LYS A 18 -0.80 24.38 2.63
CA LYS A 18 0.13 25.13 1.75
C LYS A 18 1.27 24.28 1.19
N ASN A 19 1.60 23.18 1.88
CA ASN A 19 2.57 22.15 1.46
C ASN A 19 1.89 20.78 1.25
N PHE A 20 0.58 20.75 1.05
CA PHE A 20 -0.15 19.50 0.93
C PHE A 20 0.09 18.88 -0.44
N LYS A 21 0.83 17.82 -0.43
CA LYS A 21 0.86 16.90 -1.55
C LYS A 21 -0.42 16.08 -1.50
N PHE A 22 -1.17 16.02 -2.60
CA PHE A 22 -2.40 15.24 -2.68
C PHE A 22 -2.15 13.82 -2.18
N PHE A 23 -1.09 13.19 -2.67
CA PHE A 23 -0.65 11.88 -2.24
C PHE A 23 0.70 11.97 -1.51
N ASP A 24 0.87 11.12 -0.49
CA ASP A 24 2.14 10.99 0.19
C ASP A 24 3.13 10.24 -0.70
N GLU A 25 4.15 10.95 -1.21
CA GLU A 25 5.16 10.40 -2.11
C GLU A 25 6.02 9.28 -1.49
N ASN A 26 5.95 9.09 -0.17
CA ASN A 26 6.59 7.94 0.47
C ASN A 26 5.82 6.64 0.18
N ILE A 27 4.53 6.72 -0.16
CA ILE A 27 3.70 5.57 -0.50
C ILE A 27 3.76 5.36 -2.01
N PHE A 28 4.46 4.32 -2.46
CA PHE A 28 4.53 4.00 -3.88
C PHE A 28 3.29 3.27 -4.40
N LEU A 29 2.72 2.37 -3.59
CA LEU A 29 1.59 1.54 -3.99
C LEU A 29 0.79 1.14 -2.75
N TYR A 30 -0.55 1.18 -2.86
CA TYR A 30 -1.55 0.88 -1.83
C TYR A 30 -1.62 1.89 -0.67
N LEU A 31 -2.82 2.17 -0.24
CA LEU A 31 -3.19 3.07 0.85
C LEU A 31 -2.86 4.56 0.61
N GLU A 32 -2.40 4.93 -0.59
CA GLU A 32 -2.23 6.34 -0.98
C GLU A 32 -3.57 7.10 -0.96
N ASN A 33 -4.63 6.45 -1.43
CA ASN A 33 -5.98 7.02 -1.42
C ASN A 33 -6.55 7.08 0.00
N ASP A 34 -6.32 6.02 0.79
CA ASP A 34 -6.77 5.95 2.19
C ASP A 34 -6.07 7.01 3.04
N ASP A 35 -4.77 7.22 2.82
CA ASP A 35 -4.00 8.28 3.47
C ASP A 35 -4.55 9.67 3.12
N PHE A 36 -4.84 9.88 1.84
CA PHE A 36 -5.43 11.15 1.39
C PHE A 36 -6.81 11.38 2.01
N CYS A 37 -7.71 10.40 1.94
CA CYS A 37 -9.03 10.48 2.53
C CYS A 37 -8.98 10.69 4.05
N LYS A 38 -8.09 9.96 4.74
CA LYS A 38 -7.90 10.12 6.19
C LYS A 38 -7.48 11.54 6.55
N ARG A 39 -6.54 12.12 5.80
CA ARG A 39 -6.10 13.50 6.03
C ARG A 39 -7.21 14.53 5.79
N LEU A 40 -8.06 14.32 4.77
CA LEU A 40 -9.22 15.18 4.55
C LEU A 40 -10.20 15.13 5.73
N VAL A 41 -10.54 13.92 6.19
CA VAL A 41 -11.43 13.73 7.34
C VAL A 41 -10.84 14.35 8.62
N ASP A 42 -9.54 14.23 8.83
CA ASP A 42 -8.86 14.84 9.98
C ASP A 42 -8.89 16.39 9.95
N HIS A 43 -9.16 16.96 8.77
CA HIS A 43 -9.40 18.41 8.60
C HIS A 43 -10.88 18.79 8.50
N ASN A 44 -11.77 17.90 8.94
CA ASN A 44 -13.23 18.07 8.91
C ASN A 44 -13.80 18.26 7.49
N GLU A 45 -13.12 17.72 6.47
CA GLU A 45 -13.64 17.71 5.11
C GLU A 45 -14.52 16.48 4.86
N GLU A 46 -15.55 16.69 4.08
CA GLU A 46 -16.52 15.65 3.74
C GLU A 46 -16.10 14.87 2.48
N ILE A 47 -16.33 13.58 2.52
CA ILE A 47 -16.09 12.67 1.38
C ILE A 47 -17.42 12.01 1.01
N TYR A 48 -17.79 12.14 -0.26
CA TYR A 48 -19.03 11.60 -0.77
C TYR A 48 -18.80 10.41 -1.70
N VAL A 49 -19.59 9.38 -1.53
CA VAL A 49 -19.73 8.31 -2.52
C VAL A 49 -20.89 8.67 -3.45
N VAL A 50 -20.68 8.60 -4.76
CA VAL A 50 -21.69 8.89 -5.77
C VAL A 50 -22.19 7.57 -6.39
N PRO A 51 -23.23 6.91 -5.87
CA PRO A 51 -23.64 5.57 -6.29
C PRO A 51 -24.13 5.49 -7.75
N LYS A 52 -24.58 6.63 -8.29
CA LYS A 52 -25.04 6.73 -9.70
C LYS A 52 -23.90 6.80 -10.69
N SER A 53 -22.67 7.14 -10.25
CA SER A 53 -21.48 7.17 -11.10
C SER A 53 -20.98 5.75 -11.32
N LYS A 54 -21.10 5.26 -12.54
CA LYS A 54 -20.68 3.91 -12.93
C LYS A 54 -19.38 4.00 -13.74
N ILE A 55 -18.35 3.30 -13.32
CA ILE A 55 -17.05 3.23 -13.99
C ILE A 55 -16.71 1.76 -14.25
N ASN A 56 -16.39 1.46 -15.51
CA ASN A 56 -15.92 0.13 -15.86
C ASN A 56 -14.40 0.06 -15.64
N HIS A 57 -13.97 -0.73 -14.66
CA HIS A 57 -12.58 -0.92 -14.32
C HIS A 57 -12.08 -2.31 -14.72
N LEU A 58 -11.25 -2.35 -15.77
CA LEU A 58 -10.63 -3.59 -16.26
C LEU A 58 -9.42 -3.94 -15.38
N GLY A 59 -9.68 -4.52 -14.21
CA GLY A 59 -8.63 -4.91 -13.27
C GLY A 59 -7.58 -5.86 -13.88
N GLY A 60 -6.31 -5.66 -13.50
CA GLY A 60 -5.23 -6.58 -13.87
C GLY A 60 -4.69 -6.49 -15.30
N LYS A 61 -5.31 -5.70 -16.18
CA LYS A 61 -4.90 -5.61 -17.60
C LYS A 61 -3.79 -4.58 -17.88
N ALA A 62 -3.38 -3.82 -16.88
CA ALA A 62 -2.32 -2.82 -17.04
C ALA A 62 -0.91 -3.41 -17.20
N VAL A 63 -0.73 -4.71 -16.96
CA VAL A 63 0.57 -5.37 -16.97
C VAL A 63 0.52 -6.59 -17.89
N SER A 64 1.53 -6.71 -18.76
CA SER A 64 1.70 -7.92 -19.58
C SER A 64 1.89 -9.16 -18.70
N GLN A 65 1.32 -10.28 -19.13
CA GLN A 65 1.44 -11.57 -18.45
C GLN A 65 2.90 -11.99 -18.21
N LYS A 66 3.82 -11.58 -19.11
CA LYS A 66 5.27 -11.82 -18.99
C LYS A 66 5.87 -11.33 -17.67
N PHE A 67 5.29 -10.28 -17.06
CA PHE A 67 5.80 -9.66 -15.84
C PHE A 67 4.92 -9.93 -14.61
N SER A 68 3.99 -10.87 -14.72
CA SER A 68 2.99 -11.13 -13.67
C SER A 68 3.62 -11.52 -12.33
N GLU A 69 4.64 -12.37 -12.34
CA GLU A 69 5.34 -12.81 -11.11
C GLU A 69 6.02 -11.63 -10.40
N GLU A 70 6.85 -10.87 -11.13
CA GLU A 70 7.57 -9.73 -10.57
C GLU A 70 6.63 -8.65 -10.00
N VAL A 71 5.54 -8.41 -10.72
CA VAL A 71 4.52 -7.46 -10.27
C VAL A 71 3.78 -7.98 -9.04
N GLU A 72 3.52 -9.29 -8.96
CA GLU A 72 2.89 -9.90 -7.79
C GLU A 72 3.80 -9.81 -6.57
N LEU A 73 5.09 -10.09 -6.71
CA LEU A 73 6.07 -9.92 -5.62
C LEU A 73 6.12 -8.47 -5.14
N SER A 74 6.16 -7.51 -6.07
CA SER A 74 6.13 -6.08 -5.76
C SER A 74 4.86 -5.67 -5.03
N ARG A 75 3.69 -6.13 -5.49
CA ARG A 75 2.40 -5.87 -4.84
C ARG A 75 2.36 -6.39 -3.40
N ASN A 76 2.84 -7.61 -3.19
CA ASN A 76 2.86 -8.25 -1.87
C ASN A 76 3.80 -7.54 -0.90
N TRP A 77 4.96 -7.09 -1.37
CA TRP A 77 5.91 -6.31 -0.60
C TRP A 77 5.31 -4.96 -0.18
N HIS A 78 4.78 -4.21 -1.16
CA HIS A 78 4.21 -2.87 -0.94
C HIS A 78 2.96 -2.91 -0.07
N TRP A 79 2.09 -3.90 -0.23
CA TRP A 79 0.89 -4.03 0.59
C TRP A 79 1.21 -4.03 2.09
N ILE A 80 2.19 -4.83 2.50
CA ILE A 80 2.57 -4.92 3.91
C ILE A 80 3.36 -3.68 4.36
N TRP A 81 4.28 -3.20 3.53
CA TRP A 81 5.03 -1.98 3.81
C TRP A 81 4.11 -0.77 4.01
N SER A 82 3.20 -0.53 3.08
CA SER A 82 2.28 0.60 3.11
C SER A 82 1.29 0.52 4.27
N LYS A 83 0.82 -0.69 4.61
CA LYS A 83 -0.03 -0.90 5.78
C LYS A 83 0.66 -0.55 7.09
N PHE A 84 1.92 -0.93 7.25
CA PHE A 84 2.71 -0.55 8.42
C PHE A 84 2.94 0.97 8.44
N TYR A 85 3.38 1.55 7.33
CA TYR A 85 3.65 2.98 7.20
C TYR A 85 2.40 3.82 7.51
N PHE A 86 1.25 3.48 6.94
CA PHE A 86 -0.03 4.13 7.20
C PHE A 86 -0.40 4.10 8.69
N ASN A 87 -0.32 2.92 9.32
CA ASN A 87 -0.60 2.79 10.74
C ASN A 87 0.40 3.60 11.60
N ARG A 88 1.68 3.56 11.25
CA ARG A 88 2.71 4.37 11.94
C ARG A 88 2.43 5.86 11.84
N LYS A 89 2.05 6.33 10.66
CA LYS A 89 1.76 7.74 10.37
C LYS A 89 0.55 8.25 11.15
N HIS A 90 -0.53 7.48 11.19
CA HIS A 90 -1.82 7.92 11.74
C HIS A 90 -2.11 7.47 13.17
N LYS A 91 -1.46 6.41 13.64
CA LYS A 91 -1.74 5.79 14.96
C LYS A 91 -0.49 5.57 15.80
N GLY A 92 0.68 5.91 15.27
CA GLY A 92 1.96 5.78 15.96
C GLY A 92 2.65 4.42 15.75
N TYR A 93 3.94 4.40 16.12
CA TYR A 93 4.83 3.26 15.86
C TYR A 93 4.40 1.98 16.58
N PHE A 94 4.09 2.07 17.88
CA PHE A 94 3.70 0.91 18.67
C PHE A 94 2.41 0.25 18.18
N PHE A 95 1.44 1.06 17.75
CA PHE A 95 0.23 0.52 17.14
C PHE A 95 0.55 -0.21 15.83
N ALA A 96 1.39 0.38 14.97
CA ALA A 96 1.80 -0.25 13.72
C ALA A 96 2.54 -1.58 13.95
N LEU A 97 3.42 -1.61 14.96
CA LEU A 97 4.15 -2.81 15.37
C LEU A 97 3.20 -3.93 15.78
N ILE A 98 2.35 -3.67 16.78
CA ILE A 98 1.43 -4.69 17.33
C ILE A 98 0.45 -5.18 16.25
N ASN A 99 -0.12 -4.26 15.46
CA ASN A 99 -1.08 -4.59 14.42
C ASN A 99 -0.45 -5.35 13.23
N GLY A 100 0.83 -5.13 12.97
CA GLY A 100 1.56 -5.78 11.89
C GLY A 100 2.12 -7.16 12.25
N LEU A 101 2.41 -7.43 13.53
CA LEU A 101 3.00 -8.67 14.00
C LEU A 101 2.25 -9.95 13.55
N PRO A 102 0.92 -10.07 13.65
CA PRO A 102 0.21 -11.27 13.20
C PRO A 102 0.39 -11.52 11.69
N THR A 103 0.43 -10.45 10.90
CA THR A 103 0.65 -10.55 9.45
C THR A 103 2.07 -10.98 9.14
N PHE A 104 3.05 -10.46 9.87
CA PHE A 104 4.46 -10.83 9.75
C PHE A 104 4.71 -12.30 10.14
N THR A 105 4.23 -12.73 11.31
CA THR A 105 4.39 -14.11 11.77
C THR A 105 3.72 -15.10 10.82
N SER A 106 2.50 -14.80 10.35
CA SER A 106 1.82 -15.60 9.33
C SER A 106 2.62 -15.68 8.02
N ALA A 107 3.25 -14.58 7.59
CA ALA A 107 4.07 -14.57 6.38
C ALA A 107 5.32 -15.45 6.55
N VAL A 108 6.01 -15.35 7.68
CA VAL A 108 7.20 -16.19 7.97
C VAL A 108 6.82 -17.68 8.01
N LEU A 109 5.78 -18.04 8.74
CA LEU A 109 5.32 -19.43 8.86
C LEU A 109 4.92 -20.01 7.50
N LYS A 110 4.19 -19.24 6.69
CA LYS A 110 3.80 -19.68 5.34
C LYS A 110 5.00 -19.75 4.39
N CYS A 111 5.97 -18.85 4.51
CA CYS A 111 7.20 -18.93 3.74
C CYS A 111 7.92 -20.26 3.99
N VAL A 112 8.11 -20.63 5.26
CA VAL A 112 8.74 -21.89 5.65
C VAL A 112 7.90 -23.09 5.19
N LEU A 113 6.59 -23.06 5.44
CA LEU A 113 5.69 -24.14 5.02
C LEU A 113 5.79 -24.41 3.51
N TYR A 114 5.74 -23.36 2.69
CA TYR A 114 5.83 -23.51 1.24
C TYR A 114 7.21 -23.93 0.74
N LEU A 115 8.28 -23.66 1.49
CA LEU A 115 9.58 -24.27 1.21
C LEU A 115 9.57 -25.78 1.46
N VAL A 116 9.01 -26.22 2.59
CA VAL A 116 8.95 -27.64 2.99
C VAL A 116 8.11 -28.46 1.99
N ILE A 117 7.02 -27.91 1.48
CA ILE A 117 6.15 -28.57 0.50
C ILE A 117 6.59 -28.33 -0.96
N PHE A 118 7.83 -27.89 -1.18
CA PHE A 118 8.43 -27.67 -2.49
C PHE A 118 7.63 -26.74 -3.42
N ASN A 119 7.04 -25.68 -2.87
CA ASN A 119 6.36 -24.63 -3.64
C ASN A 119 7.11 -23.29 -3.55
N PRO A 120 8.19 -23.12 -4.33
CA PRO A 120 9.06 -21.96 -4.23
C PRO A 120 8.37 -20.64 -4.64
N GLU A 121 7.42 -20.67 -5.56
CA GLU A 121 6.69 -19.48 -6.01
C GLU A 121 5.91 -18.86 -4.88
N LYS A 122 5.09 -19.66 -4.18
CA LYS A 122 4.36 -19.20 -3.00
C LYS A 122 5.28 -18.79 -1.86
N SER A 123 6.37 -19.53 -1.66
CA SER A 123 7.37 -19.16 -0.65
C SER A 123 7.95 -17.77 -0.91
N LYS A 124 8.33 -17.46 -2.14
CA LYS A 124 8.82 -16.12 -2.54
C LYS A 124 7.81 -15.01 -2.23
N ILE A 125 6.52 -15.22 -2.50
CA ILE A 125 5.46 -14.24 -2.20
C ILE A 125 5.44 -13.92 -0.70
N TYR A 126 5.45 -14.93 0.16
CA TYR A 126 5.42 -14.73 1.60
C TYR A 126 6.74 -14.15 2.16
N LEU A 127 7.87 -14.49 1.55
CA LEU A 127 9.14 -13.85 1.85
C LEU A 127 9.07 -12.33 1.58
N HIS A 128 8.53 -11.92 0.43
CA HIS A 128 8.38 -10.49 0.09
C HIS A 128 7.42 -9.77 1.04
N ARG A 129 6.37 -10.43 1.52
CA ARG A 129 5.51 -9.89 2.59
C ARG A 129 6.30 -9.65 3.88
N ALA A 130 7.08 -10.62 4.33
CA ALA A 130 7.91 -10.48 5.53
C ALA A 130 8.95 -9.37 5.36
N MET A 131 9.61 -9.31 4.20
CA MET A 131 10.59 -8.26 3.88
C MET A 131 9.95 -6.86 3.85
N GLY A 132 8.74 -6.74 3.30
CA GLY A 132 7.99 -5.48 3.31
C GLY A 132 7.76 -4.96 4.73
N TYR A 133 7.34 -5.85 5.65
CA TYR A 133 7.17 -5.51 7.06
C TYR A 133 8.48 -5.07 7.72
N LEU A 134 9.55 -5.88 7.58
CA LEU A 134 10.85 -5.59 8.20
C LEU A 134 11.43 -4.26 7.70
N ASN A 135 11.34 -3.99 6.40
CA ASN A 135 11.82 -2.73 5.84
C ASN A 135 11.02 -1.52 6.36
N ALA A 136 9.71 -1.65 6.51
CA ALA A 136 8.87 -0.61 7.09
C ALA A 136 9.18 -0.40 8.57
N LEU A 137 9.39 -1.47 9.33
CA LEU A 137 9.74 -1.47 10.74
C LEU A 137 11.01 -0.67 11.02
N ILE A 138 12.07 -0.89 10.23
CA ILE A 138 13.35 -0.18 10.36
C ILE A 138 13.36 1.20 9.66
N GLY A 139 12.22 1.66 9.16
CA GLY A 139 12.06 2.98 8.57
C GLY A 139 12.63 3.16 7.16
N ARG A 140 12.94 2.07 6.44
CA ARG A 140 13.37 2.17 5.04
C ARG A 140 12.23 2.67 4.16
N LYS A 141 12.58 3.46 3.14
CA LYS A 141 11.63 3.96 2.14
C LYS A 141 10.99 2.81 1.35
N SER A 142 9.90 3.10 0.68
CA SER A 142 9.21 2.20 -0.26
C SER A 142 10.02 2.03 -1.56
N PHE A 143 11.13 1.29 -1.50
CA PHE A 143 12.14 1.22 -2.58
C PHE A 143 11.97 0.05 -3.53
N PHE A 144 11.29 -1.02 -3.13
CA PHE A 144 11.21 -2.23 -3.94
C PHE A 144 10.50 -1.95 -5.28
N ARG A 145 11.12 -2.38 -6.36
CA ARG A 145 10.56 -2.27 -7.72
C ARG A 145 10.68 -3.60 -8.42
N PRO A 146 9.72 -3.98 -9.28
CA PRO A 146 9.84 -5.20 -10.08
C PRO A 146 11.03 -5.11 -11.02
N ASN A 147 11.75 -6.21 -11.18
CA ASN A 147 12.87 -6.29 -12.10
C ASN A 147 12.36 -6.59 -13.51
N ILE A 148 11.96 -5.54 -14.23
CA ILE A 148 11.44 -5.63 -15.59
C ILE A 148 12.60 -5.35 -16.53
N LYS A 149 13.24 -6.41 -17.06
CA LYS A 149 14.15 -6.28 -18.19
C LYS A 149 13.32 -6.19 -19.47
N ILE A 150 13.36 -5.01 -20.09
CA ILE A 150 12.74 -4.74 -21.41
C ILE A 150 13.64 -5.33 -22.49
#